data_000d4c831e69dd0f2ad0bc92b3c51ca4
#
_entry.id   000d4c831e69dd0f2ad0bc92b3c51ca4
#
_cell.length_a   1.000
_cell.length_b   1.000
_cell.length_c   1.000
_cell.angle_alpha   90.00
_cell.angle_beta   90.00
_cell.angle_gamma   90.00
#
_symmetry.space_group_name_H-M   'P 1'
#
loop_
_entity.id
_entity.type
_entity.pdbx_description
1 polymer ?
#
loop_
_entity_poly.entity_id
_entity_poly.type
_entity_poly.pdbx_seq_one_letter_code
_entity_poly.pdbx_strand_id
1 'polypeptide(L)'
;MSVEGNATEKEYFDGVSKYREKIGINAEVDVEVLRRGKKDTNSAPQQVIELLEEYIRLREQKEDDILEEISEQFKEQYSIEFIKQYLQDPNEIPKKQRNSFITELKKIGYDINYRKYLRKYNRELDEFAVLIDRDMQTHSEENMRECIKHCKDNGYKCYIANPCFEFWLLMHLADINAEFGEQLEKIKENPKISEHHTFVSKAVSEKGHHGKSGIKFATQYMPKINQAINQAKKFAVDEEDLIDNIGCNLWKLMEELKQYGKDEAGRL
;
A
#
# COMPACT_ATOMS: atom_id res chain seq x y z
N MET A 1 -1.47 0.08 -5.35
CA MET A 1 -2.09 0.55 -4.11
C MET A 1 -1.14 1.51 -3.40
N SER A 2 -1.65 2.64 -2.92
CA SER A 2 -0.92 3.55 -2.03
C SER A 2 -1.26 3.25 -0.57
N VAL A 3 -0.28 3.32 0.32
CA VAL A 3 -0.42 2.99 1.75
C VAL A 3 0.24 4.06 2.60
N GLU A 4 -0.16 4.14 3.87
CA GLU A 4 0.38 5.14 4.80
C GLU A 4 1.80 4.80 5.25
N GLY A 5 2.08 3.55 5.56
CA GLY A 5 3.38 3.11 6.04
C GLY A 5 4.38 2.75 4.94
N ASN A 6 5.66 2.71 5.31
CA ASN A 6 6.76 2.45 4.36
C ASN A 6 7.28 1.01 4.38
N ALA A 7 6.95 0.20 5.38
CA ALA A 7 7.55 -1.12 5.57
C ALA A 7 6.53 -2.22 5.82
N THR A 8 5.69 -2.10 6.83
CA THR A 8 4.82 -3.17 7.33
C THR A 8 3.81 -3.62 6.29
N GLU A 9 3.07 -2.67 5.71
CA GLU A 9 2.06 -2.91 4.68
C GLU A 9 2.71 -3.50 3.43
N LYS A 10 3.84 -2.91 3.03
CA LYS A 10 4.57 -3.40 1.86
C LYS A 10 5.04 -4.84 2.05
N GLU A 11 5.66 -5.17 3.19
CA GLU A 11 6.11 -6.53 3.47
C GLU A 11 4.94 -7.53 3.48
N TYR A 12 3.78 -7.12 3.99
CA TYR A 12 2.58 -7.95 3.98
C TYR A 12 2.11 -8.22 2.56
N PHE A 13 1.93 -7.18 1.73
CA PHE A 13 1.44 -7.34 0.36
C PHE A 13 2.47 -7.95 -0.58
N ASP A 14 3.78 -7.72 -0.38
CA ASP A 14 4.84 -8.48 -1.06
C ASP A 14 4.70 -9.97 -0.74
N GLY A 15 4.30 -10.31 0.49
CA GLY A 15 3.99 -11.67 0.90
C GLY A 15 2.74 -12.22 0.21
N VAL A 16 1.65 -11.44 0.12
CA VAL A 16 0.44 -11.80 -0.61
C VAL A 16 0.78 -12.11 -2.06
N SER A 17 1.47 -11.22 -2.75
CA SER A 17 1.88 -11.38 -4.15
C SER A 17 2.78 -12.60 -4.35
N LYS A 18 3.76 -12.79 -3.48
CA LYS A 18 4.70 -13.92 -3.56
C LYS A 18 4.03 -15.29 -3.38
N TYR A 19 3.01 -15.37 -2.55
CA TYR A 19 2.34 -16.62 -2.21
C TYR A 19 0.90 -16.68 -2.71
N ARG A 20 0.52 -15.83 -3.69
CA ARG A 20 -0.84 -15.67 -4.20
C ARG A 20 -1.54 -16.97 -4.55
N GLU A 21 -0.90 -17.87 -5.28
CA GLU A 21 -1.49 -19.16 -5.64
C GLU A 21 -1.80 -20.04 -4.41
N LYS A 22 -0.92 -20.01 -3.39
CA LYS A 22 -1.14 -20.78 -2.15
C LYS A 22 -2.31 -20.27 -1.32
N ILE A 23 -2.67 -19.00 -1.48
CA ILE A 23 -3.82 -18.39 -0.80
C ILE A 23 -5.07 -18.31 -1.67
N GLY A 24 -5.02 -18.90 -2.86
CA GLY A 24 -6.15 -19.01 -3.77
C GLY A 24 -6.38 -17.77 -4.66
N ILE A 25 -5.34 -16.98 -4.88
CA ILE A 25 -5.34 -15.84 -5.83
C ILE A 25 -4.73 -16.33 -7.15
N ASN A 26 -5.30 -15.88 -8.29
CA ASN A 26 -4.78 -16.21 -9.62
C ASN A 26 -3.32 -15.75 -9.78
N ALA A 27 -2.51 -16.55 -10.50
CA ALA A 27 -1.12 -16.26 -10.78
C ALA A 27 -0.88 -14.92 -11.52
N GLU A 28 -1.85 -14.46 -12.29
CA GLU A 28 -1.80 -13.21 -13.05
C GLU A 28 -2.12 -11.97 -12.22
N VAL A 29 -2.74 -12.16 -11.05
CA VAL A 29 -3.09 -11.06 -10.13
C VAL A 29 -1.92 -10.72 -9.23
N ASP A 30 -1.58 -9.45 -9.14
CA ASP A 30 -0.53 -8.94 -8.27
C ASP A 30 -1.00 -7.70 -7.50
N VAL A 31 -0.49 -7.49 -6.30
CA VAL A 31 -0.75 -6.30 -5.50
C VAL A 31 0.54 -5.49 -5.41
N GLU A 32 0.61 -4.43 -6.19
CA GLU A 32 1.76 -3.53 -6.16
C GLU A 32 1.53 -2.41 -5.15
N VAL A 33 2.43 -2.31 -4.16
CA VAL A 33 2.41 -1.22 -3.18
C VAL A 33 3.36 -0.13 -3.61
N LEU A 34 2.83 1.08 -3.78
CA LEU A 34 3.60 2.26 -4.15
C LEU A 34 4.60 2.60 -3.05
N ARG A 35 5.84 2.89 -3.45
CA ARG A 35 6.91 3.27 -2.51
C ARG A 35 6.99 4.78 -2.40
N ARG A 36 6.92 5.26 -1.18
CA ARG A 36 7.31 6.64 -0.87
C ARG A 36 8.83 6.80 -0.97
N GLY A 37 9.27 8.02 -1.30
CA GLY A 37 10.68 8.38 -1.21
C GLY A 37 11.20 8.24 0.22
N LYS A 38 12.47 7.88 0.42
CA LYS A 38 13.08 7.67 1.75
C LYS A 38 13.02 8.89 2.70
N LYS A 39 12.73 10.08 2.16
CA LYS A 39 12.63 11.34 2.93
C LYS A 39 11.18 11.79 3.13
N ASP A 40 10.23 11.08 2.55
CA ASP A 40 8.82 11.40 2.69
C ASP A 40 8.31 10.77 4.00
N THR A 41 8.08 11.60 4.99
CA THR A 41 7.54 11.23 6.31
C THR A 41 6.06 11.58 6.43
N ASN A 42 5.45 12.06 5.35
CA ASN A 42 4.08 12.53 5.35
C ASN A 42 3.11 11.34 5.27
N SER A 43 2.34 11.14 6.32
CA SER A 43 1.42 10.02 6.48
C SER A 43 -0.06 10.44 6.55
N ALA A 44 -0.38 11.71 6.28
CA ALA A 44 -1.77 12.15 6.29
C ALA A 44 -2.58 11.46 5.17
N PRO A 45 -3.87 11.15 5.40
CA PRO A 45 -4.73 10.46 4.44
C PRO A 45 -4.73 11.08 3.04
N GLN A 46 -4.76 12.41 2.94
CA GLN A 46 -4.67 13.13 1.66
C GLN A 46 -3.37 12.82 0.91
N GLN A 47 -2.26 12.71 1.61
CA GLN A 47 -0.95 12.43 1.01
C GLN A 47 -0.82 10.99 0.50
N VAL A 48 -1.59 10.06 1.05
CA VAL A 48 -1.70 8.70 0.51
C VAL A 48 -2.39 8.74 -0.85
N ILE A 49 -3.43 9.57 -0.98
CA ILE A 49 -4.15 9.77 -2.25
C ILE A 49 -3.28 10.53 -3.26
N GLU A 50 -2.64 11.63 -2.84
CA GLU A 50 -1.73 12.41 -3.70
C GLU A 50 -0.62 11.54 -4.29
N LEU A 51 -0.06 10.62 -3.50
CA LEU A 51 0.95 9.68 -3.99
C LEU A 51 0.39 8.76 -5.09
N LEU A 52 -0.86 8.29 -4.93
CA LEU A 52 -1.52 7.47 -5.95
C LEU A 52 -1.76 8.28 -7.22
N GLU A 53 -2.24 9.51 -7.09
CA GLU A 53 -2.53 10.40 -8.22
C GLU A 53 -1.27 10.84 -8.95
N GLU A 54 -0.20 11.15 -8.23
CA GLU A 54 1.11 11.40 -8.84
C GLU A 54 1.59 10.19 -9.64
N TYR A 55 1.43 8.99 -9.09
CA TYR A 55 1.74 7.75 -9.79
C TYR A 55 0.91 7.61 -11.06
N ILE A 56 -0.40 7.82 -11.02
CA ILE A 56 -1.30 7.75 -12.17
C ILE A 56 -0.90 8.81 -13.21
N ARG A 57 -0.69 10.05 -12.79
CA ARG A 57 -0.28 11.15 -13.65
C ARG A 57 1.03 10.84 -14.38
N LEU A 58 2.06 10.40 -13.66
CA LEU A 58 3.35 10.03 -14.24
C LEU A 58 3.25 8.90 -15.26
N ARG A 59 2.25 8.04 -15.13
CA ARG A 59 2.02 6.92 -16.05
C ARG A 59 1.32 7.35 -17.33
N GLU A 60 0.45 8.33 -17.24
CA GLU A 60 -0.29 8.88 -18.37
C GLU A 60 0.56 9.87 -19.18
N GLN A 61 1.67 10.36 -18.60
CA GLN A 61 2.61 11.25 -19.30
C GLN A 61 3.32 10.51 -20.43
N LYS A 62 3.33 11.13 -21.61
CA LYS A 62 4.13 10.71 -22.75
C LYS A 62 5.61 10.94 -22.47
N GLU A 63 6.48 10.19 -23.14
CA GLU A 63 7.95 10.35 -23.00
C GLU A 63 8.40 11.79 -23.25
N ASP A 64 7.79 12.49 -24.19
CA ASP A 64 8.12 13.87 -24.51
C ASP A 64 7.73 14.85 -23.40
N ASP A 65 6.60 14.66 -22.71
CA ASP A 65 6.18 15.50 -21.58
C ASP A 65 7.18 15.41 -20.42
N ILE A 66 7.73 14.22 -20.22
CA ILE A 66 8.78 13.96 -19.22
C ILE A 66 10.07 14.67 -19.56
N LEU A 67 10.44 14.69 -20.84
CA LEU A 67 11.64 15.38 -21.31
C LEU A 67 11.50 16.90 -21.18
N GLU A 68 10.29 17.45 -21.29
CA GLU A 68 10.02 18.87 -21.07
C GLU A 68 10.18 19.28 -19.61
N GLU A 69 9.81 18.41 -18.66
CA GLU A 69 9.96 18.67 -17.22
C GLU A 69 11.41 18.58 -16.72
N ILE A 70 12.29 17.85 -17.43
CA ILE A 70 13.71 17.72 -17.06
C ILE A 70 14.46 19.00 -17.42
N SER A 71 15.22 19.56 -16.48
CA SER A 71 15.97 20.79 -16.69
C SER A 71 16.98 20.69 -17.85
N GLU A 72 17.19 21.79 -18.58
CA GLU A 72 18.15 21.86 -19.68
C GLU A 72 19.57 21.48 -19.21
N GLN A 73 19.99 21.91 -18.02
CA GLN A 73 21.29 21.55 -17.45
C GLN A 73 21.45 20.03 -17.29
N PHE A 74 20.37 19.32 -17.01
CA PHE A 74 20.39 17.87 -16.89
C PHE A 74 20.47 17.20 -18.28
N LYS A 75 19.80 17.78 -19.28
CA LYS A 75 19.87 17.35 -20.69
C LYS A 75 21.24 17.58 -21.29
N GLU A 76 21.99 18.60 -20.87
CA GLU A 76 23.38 18.81 -21.24
C GLU A 76 24.32 17.74 -20.69
N GLN A 77 24.04 17.27 -19.45
CA GLN A 77 24.83 16.23 -18.81
C GLN A 77 24.53 14.82 -19.35
N TYR A 78 23.27 14.55 -19.68
CA TYR A 78 22.80 13.28 -20.23
C TYR A 78 22.03 13.55 -21.51
N SER A 79 22.48 12.99 -22.64
CA SER A 79 21.80 13.23 -23.91
C SER A 79 20.33 12.79 -23.88
N ILE A 80 19.50 13.43 -24.70
CA ILE A 80 18.10 13.11 -24.85
C ILE A 80 17.91 11.62 -25.20
N GLU A 81 18.77 11.08 -26.07
CA GLU A 81 18.78 9.69 -26.50
C GLU A 81 19.01 8.75 -25.30
N PHE A 82 19.97 9.10 -24.43
CA PHE A 82 20.25 8.33 -23.21
C PHE A 82 19.05 8.33 -22.27
N ILE A 83 18.41 9.50 -22.08
CA ILE A 83 17.23 9.63 -21.24
C ILE A 83 16.08 8.80 -21.81
N LYS A 84 15.81 8.90 -23.13
CA LYS A 84 14.79 8.09 -23.82
C LYS A 84 15.07 6.59 -23.68
N GLN A 85 16.29 6.14 -23.90
CA GLN A 85 16.69 4.74 -23.73
C GLN A 85 16.45 4.26 -22.29
N TYR A 86 16.81 5.08 -21.29
CA TYR A 86 16.54 4.76 -19.89
C TYR A 86 15.04 4.64 -19.60
N LEU A 87 14.22 5.50 -20.18
CA LEU A 87 12.77 5.48 -20.05
C LEU A 87 12.15 4.24 -20.72
N GLN A 88 12.71 3.81 -21.85
CA GLN A 88 12.27 2.64 -22.60
C GLN A 88 12.70 1.34 -21.91
N ASP A 89 13.98 1.11 -21.68
CA ASP A 89 14.51 -0.02 -20.93
C ASP A 89 15.77 0.31 -20.13
N PRO A 90 15.66 0.50 -18.81
CA PRO A 90 16.82 0.76 -17.96
C PRO A 90 17.87 -0.36 -17.97
N ASN A 91 17.51 -1.59 -18.41
CA ASN A 91 18.45 -2.72 -18.39
C ASN A 91 19.38 -2.72 -19.59
N GLU A 92 19.05 -2.03 -20.66
CA GLU A 92 19.93 -1.83 -21.81
C GLU A 92 21.11 -0.89 -21.49
N ILE A 93 21.00 -0.12 -20.39
CA ILE A 93 22.06 0.79 -19.96
C ILE A 93 23.00 0.09 -18.97
N PRO A 94 24.34 0.22 -19.12
CA PRO A 94 25.31 -0.34 -18.20
C PRO A 94 25.03 0.09 -16.75
N LYS A 95 25.07 -0.86 -15.82
CA LYS A 95 24.69 -0.67 -14.40
C LYS A 95 25.34 0.57 -13.75
N LYS A 96 26.61 0.85 -14.06
CA LYS A 96 27.33 2.00 -13.50
C LYS A 96 26.72 3.32 -13.96
N GLN A 97 26.44 3.47 -15.27
CA GLN A 97 25.83 4.68 -15.83
C GLN A 97 24.39 4.85 -15.33
N ARG A 98 23.62 3.76 -15.31
CA ARG A 98 22.27 3.75 -14.77
C ARG A 98 22.21 4.21 -13.31
N ASN A 99 23.09 3.70 -12.45
CA ASN A 99 23.14 4.11 -11.04
C ASN A 99 23.54 5.57 -10.86
N SER A 100 24.49 6.07 -11.67
CA SER A 100 24.87 7.49 -11.68
C SER A 100 23.68 8.37 -12.08
N PHE A 101 23.00 8.03 -13.17
CA PHE A 101 21.82 8.74 -13.66
C PHE A 101 20.69 8.78 -12.61
N ILE A 102 20.35 7.64 -12.00
CA ILE A 102 19.33 7.56 -10.92
C ILE A 102 19.71 8.47 -9.74
N THR A 103 20.99 8.51 -9.39
CA THR A 103 21.46 9.32 -8.26
C THR A 103 21.31 10.82 -8.54
N GLU A 104 21.63 11.25 -9.76
CA GLU A 104 21.48 12.65 -10.16
C GLU A 104 20.00 13.05 -10.28
N LEU A 105 19.16 12.20 -10.86
CA LEU A 105 17.72 12.43 -10.93
C LEU A 105 17.07 12.61 -9.56
N LYS A 106 17.48 11.81 -8.57
CA LYS A 106 17.01 11.95 -7.18
C LYS A 106 17.39 13.30 -6.56
N LYS A 107 18.54 13.86 -6.95
CA LYS A 107 18.98 15.17 -6.45
C LYS A 107 18.07 16.29 -6.94
N ILE A 108 17.52 16.18 -8.13
CA ILE A 108 16.59 17.15 -8.72
C ILE A 108 15.11 16.87 -8.39
N GLY A 109 14.86 15.93 -7.47
CA GLY A 109 13.50 15.62 -7.02
C GLY A 109 12.74 14.60 -7.88
N TYR A 110 13.37 14.07 -8.92
CA TYR A 110 12.76 13.04 -9.76
C TYR A 110 13.01 11.63 -9.20
N ASP A 111 12.02 11.01 -8.61
CA ASP A 111 12.11 9.59 -8.22
C ASP A 111 11.60 8.67 -9.33
N ILE A 112 12.52 8.30 -10.24
CA ILE A 112 12.24 7.38 -11.37
C ILE A 112 12.03 5.93 -10.93
N ASN A 113 12.19 5.59 -9.65
CA ASN A 113 11.85 4.23 -9.20
C ASN A 113 10.38 3.88 -9.46
N TYR A 114 9.49 4.86 -9.48
CA TYR A 114 8.10 4.69 -9.90
C TYR A 114 7.98 4.16 -11.34
N ARG A 115 8.90 4.48 -12.24
CA ARG A 115 8.82 4.14 -13.67
C ARG A 115 9.08 2.67 -13.99
N LYS A 116 9.81 1.93 -13.13
CA LYS A 116 9.91 0.47 -13.27
C LYS A 116 8.54 -0.22 -13.24
N TYR A 117 7.60 0.37 -12.54
CA TYR A 117 6.24 -0.15 -12.38
C TYR A 117 5.28 0.39 -13.45
N LEU A 118 5.62 1.52 -14.08
CA LEU A 118 4.78 2.17 -15.09
C LEU A 118 4.54 1.31 -16.34
N ARG A 119 5.48 0.44 -16.70
CA ARG A 119 5.41 -0.37 -17.93
C ARG A 119 4.48 -1.57 -17.86
N LYS A 120 4.06 -1.99 -16.67
CA LYS A 120 3.21 -3.17 -16.47
C LYS A 120 1.72 -2.86 -16.38
N TYR A 121 1.33 -1.62 -16.57
CA TYR A 121 -0.05 -1.21 -16.36
C TYR A 121 -0.92 -1.38 -17.60
N ASN A 122 -2.09 -1.91 -17.36
CA ASN A 122 -3.20 -1.86 -18.28
C ASN A 122 -4.37 -1.11 -17.63
N ARG A 123 -4.72 0.09 -18.17
CA ARG A 123 -5.77 0.95 -17.63
C ARG A 123 -7.14 0.26 -17.56
N GLU A 124 -7.36 -0.71 -18.44
CA GLU A 124 -8.62 -1.45 -18.52
C GLU A 124 -8.71 -2.59 -17.50
N LEU A 125 -7.57 -3.07 -16.99
CA LEU A 125 -7.49 -4.23 -16.10
C LEU A 125 -7.06 -3.90 -14.68
N ASP A 126 -6.29 -2.81 -14.49
CA ASP A 126 -5.73 -2.47 -13.19
C ASP A 126 -6.69 -1.62 -12.36
N GLU A 127 -6.80 -1.95 -11.09
CA GLU A 127 -7.56 -1.18 -10.10
C GLU A 127 -6.63 -0.37 -9.20
N PHE A 128 -7.07 0.83 -8.87
CA PHE A 128 -6.36 1.73 -7.98
C PHE A 128 -6.97 1.71 -6.59
N ALA A 129 -6.12 1.62 -5.58
CA ALA A 129 -6.56 1.55 -4.19
C ALA A 129 -5.67 2.37 -3.27
N VAL A 130 -6.26 2.85 -2.19
CA VAL A 130 -5.57 3.41 -1.04
C VAL A 130 -5.85 2.58 0.20
N LEU A 131 -4.89 2.53 1.12
CA LEU A 131 -5.06 1.99 2.46
C LEU A 131 -4.66 3.07 3.46
N ILE A 132 -5.60 3.45 4.31
CA ILE A 132 -5.49 4.57 5.25
C ILE A 132 -5.72 4.05 6.66
N ASP A 133 -4.85 4.45 7.59
CA ASP A 133 -5.05 4.25 9.01
C ASP A 133 -6.04 5.31 9.54
N ARG A 134 -6.99 4.91 10.38
CA ARG A 134 -7.92 5.89 10.95
C ARG A 134 -7.23 6.83 11.92
N ASP A 135 -6.30 6.33 12.70
CA ASP A 135 -5.55 7.02 13.76
C ASP A 135 -6.29 8.26 14.34
N MET A 136 -7.25 8.01 15.21
CA MET A 136 -8.15 9.03 15.76
C MET A 136 -7.43 10.19 16.47
N GLN A 137 -6.15 10.02 16.82
CA GLN A 137 -5.36 11.05 17.48
C GLN A 137 -4.76 12.06 16.49
N THR A 138 -4.56 11.66 15.23
CA THR A 138 -3.88 12.48 14.21
C THR A 138 -4.77 12.86 13.04
N HIS A 139 -5.82 12.10 12.75
CA HIS A 139 -6.71 12.34 11.62
C HIS A 139 -8.11 12.72 12.08
N SER A 140 -8.60 13.89 11.61
CA SER A 140 -9.97 14.33 11.90
C SER A 140 -10.99 13.51 11.10
N GLU A 141 -12.23 13.42 11.61
CA GLU A 141 -13.33 12.78 10.89
C GLU A 141 -13.61 13.46 9.54
N GLU A 142 -13.53 14.79 9.50
CA GLU A 142 -13.73 15.57 8.28
C GLU A 142 -12.72 15.19 7.20
N ASN A 143 -11.43 15.12 7.55
CA ASN A 143 -10.39 14.68 6.61
C ASN A 143 -10.63 13.26 6.10
N MET A 144 -11.09 12.35 6.97
CA MET A 144 -11.41 10.99 6.55
C MET A 144 -12.58 10.95 5.56
N ARG A 145 -13.66 11.71 5.85
CA ARG A 145 -14.83 11.82 4.95
C ARG A 145 -14.45 12.42 3.60
N GLU A 146 -13.61 13.45 3.60
CA GLU A 146 -13.09 14.04 2.36
C GLU A 146 -12.29 13.02 1.54
N CYS A 147 -11.42 12.24 2.18
CA CYS A 147 -10.64 11.20 1.51
C CYS A 147 -11.53 10.09 0.94
N ILE A 148 -12.51 9.60 1.70
CA ILE A 148 -13.48 8.59 1.24
C ILE A 148 -14.25 9.13 0.01
N LYS A 149 -14.75 10.35 0.11
CA LYS A 149 -15.45 11.01 -1.00
C LYS A 149 -14.57 11.15 -2.23
N HIS A 150 -13.33 11.62 -2.04
CA HIS A 150 -12.37 11.79 -3.12
C HIS A 150 -12.07 10.45 -3.84
N CYS A 151 -11.84 9.39 -3.08
CA CYS A 151 -11.66 8.05 -3.65
C CYS A 151 -12.87 7.61 -4.47
N LYS A 152 -14.07 7.80 -3.93
CA LYS A 152 -15.32 7.45 -4.61
C LYS A 152 -15.52 8.23 -5.91
N ASP A 153 -15.28 9.54 -5.87
CA ASP A 153 -15.44 10.43 -7.03
C ASP A 153 -14.46 10.09 -8.17
N ASN A 154 -13.28 9.52 -7.85
CA ASN A 154 -12.25 9.14 -8.82
C ASN A 154 -12.21 7.63 -9.13
N GLY A 155 -13.13 6.83 -8.54
CA GLY A 155 -13.19 5.39 -8.77
C GLY A 155 -12.06 4.59 -8.11
N TYR A 156 -11.41 5.14 -7.08
CA TYR A 156 -10.40 4.42 -6.31
C TYR A 156 -11.06 3.57 -5.21
N LYS A 157 -10.54 2.38 -4.99
CA LYS A 157 -10.90 1.56 -3.82
C LYS A 157 -10.31 2.20 -2.56
N CYS A 158 -11.13 2.39 -1.53
CA CYS A 158 -10.71 2.95 -0.25
C CYS A 158 -10.75 1.88 0.82
N TYR A 159 -9.58 1.48 1.31
CA TYR A 159 -9.46 0.57 2.45
C TYR A 159 -9.04 1.35 3.68
N ILE A 160 -9.72 1.08 4.81
CA ILE A 160 -9.49 1.76 6.08
C ILE A 160 -9.26 0.71 7.15
N ALA A 161 -8.26 0.95 7.99
CA ALA A 161 -8.02 0.20 9.21
C ALA A 161 -8.18 1.14 10.42
N ASN A 162 -9.13 0.82 11.30
CA ASN A 162 -9.35 1.53 12.55
C ASN A 162 -8.98 0.62 13.73
N PRO A 163 -7.94 0.96 14.51
CA PRO A 163 -7.17 2.23 14.48
C PRO A 163 -6.07 2.30 13.41
N CYS A 164 -5.48 1.17 13.00
CA CYS A 164 -4.30 1.12 12.13
C CYS A 164 -4.16 -0.25 11.48
N PHE A 165 -3.29 -0.36 10.48
CA PHE A 165 -3.01 -1.59 9.74
C PHE A 165 -2.57 -2.75 10.64
N GLU A 166 -1.86 -2.47 11.74
CA GLU A 166 -1.49 -3.51 12.69
C GLU A 166 -2.70 -4.21 13.31
N PHE A 167 -3.89 -3.60 13.34
CA PHE A 167 -5.11 -4.29 13.79
C PHE A 167 -5.51 -5.41 12.83
N TRP A 168 -5.36 -5.20 11.52
CA TRP A 168 -5.50 -6.28 10.54
C TRP A 168 -4.50 -7.41 10.77
N LEU A 169 -3.24 -7.06 11.06
CA LEU A 169 -2.22 -8.06 11.39
C LEU A 169 -2.56 -8.83 12.67
N LEU A 170 -3.07 -8.14 13.69
CA LEU A 170 -3.45 -8.76 14.96
C LEU A 170 -4.57 -9.79 14.78
N MET A 171 -5.51 -9.56 13.88
CA MET A 171 -6.59 -10.51 13.55
C MET A 171 -6.07 -11.85 12.99
N HIS A 172 -4.87 -11.89 12.43
CA HIS A 172 -4.23 -13.17 12.06
C HIS A 172 -3.67 -13.89 13.29
N LEU A 173 -3.17 -13.14 14.27
CA LEU A 173 -2.33 -13.66 15.34
C LEU A 173 -3.10 -14.03 16.61
N ALA A 174 -4.29 -13.46 16.79
CA ALA A 174 -5.12 -13.62 17.99
C ALA A 174 -6.60 -13.72 17.65
N ASP A 175 -7.40 -14.30 18.52
CA ASP A 175 -8.84 -14.10 18.54
C ASP A 175 -9.14 -12.81 19.29
N ILE A 176 -9.58 -11.78 18.55
CA ILE A 176 -9.74 -10.43 19.10
C ILE A 176 -10.79 -10.41 20.22
N ASN A 177 -11.93 -11.06 20.03
CA ASN A 177 -12.98 -11.05 21.04
C ASN A 177 -12.60 -11.86 22.27
N ALA A 178 -11.94 -13.00 22.10
CA ALA A 178 -11.56 -13.86 23.21
C ALA A 178 -10.38 -13.28 24.03
N GLU A 179 -9.42 -12.65 23.37
CA GLU A 179 -8.19 -12.22 24.02
C GLU A 179 -8.18 -10.71 24.38
N PHE A 180 -8.96 -9.90 23.67
CA PHE A 180 -8.98 -8.44 23.82
C PHE A 180 -10.40 -7.87 24.01
N GLY A 181 -11.44 -8.71 24.21
CA GLY A 181 -12.83 -8.26 24.32
C GLY A 181 -13.06 -7.16 25.36
N GLU A 182 -12.40 -7.25 26.51
CA GLU A 182 -12.44 -6.21 27.56
C GLU A 182 -11.55 -4.98 27.24
N GLN A 183 -10.77 -5.01 26.17
CA GLN A 183 -9.81 -3.98 25.80
C GLN A 183 -10.12 -3.34 24.43
N LEU A 184 -11.32 -3.54 23.89
CA LEU A 184 -11.69 -3.03 22.57
C LEU A 184 -11.59 -1.50 22.49
N GLU A 185 -12.01 -0.80 23.52
CA GLU A 185 -11.84 0.66 23.60
C GLU A 185 -10.36 1.06 23.59
N LYS A 186 -9.52 0.31 24.27
CA LYS A 186 -8.08 0.55 24.28
C LYS A 186 -7.43 0.23 22.94
N ILE A 187 -7.94 -0.77 22.21
CA ILE A 187 -7.54 -1.01 20.82
C ILE A 187 -7.94 0.19 19.96
N LYS A 188 -9.18 0.68 20.08
CA LYS A 188 -9.69 1.82 19.33
C LYS A 188 -8.87 3.09 19.56
N GLU A 189 -8.60 3.41 20.82
CA GLU A 189 -7.77 4.55 21.20
C GLU A 189 -6.31 4.41 20.75
N ASN A 190 -5.83 3.16 20.67
CA ASN A 190 -4.47 2.77 20.31
C ASN A 190 -3.39 3.65 20.94
N PRO A 191 -3.38 3.83 22.28
CA PRO A 191 -2.50 4.78 22.95
C PRO A 191 -1.03 4.41 22.74
N LYS A 192 -0.19 5.43 22.64
CA LYS A 192 1.26 5.25 22.64
C LYS A 192 1.70 4.73 24.01
N ILE A 193 2.31 3.55 24.06
CA ILE A 193 2.73 2.88 25.30
C ILE A 193 4.24 2.86 25.50
N SER A 194 4.99 3.19 24.46
CA SER A 194 6.45 3.39 24.52
C SER A 194 6.89 4.31 23.39
N GLU A 195 8.17 4.64 23.35
CA GLU A 195 8.75 5.46 22.27
C GLU A 195 8.48 4.85 20.87
N HIS A 196 8.45 3.53 20.77
CA HIS A 196 8.39 2.81 19.49
C HIS A 196 7.07 2.09 19.24
N HIS A 197 6.18 1.97 20.23
CA HIS A 197 4.97 1.18 20.13
C HIS A 197 3.72 1.87 20.63
N THR A 198 2.65 1.73 19.84
CA THR A 198 1.26 1.88 20.28
C THR A 198 0.77 0.57 20.89
N PHE A 199 -0.43 0.56 21.49
CA PHE A 199 -1.00 -0.63 22.10
C PHE A 199 -1.13 -1.78 21.10
N VAL A 200 -1.68 -1.52 19.92
CA VAL A 200 -1.89 -2.55 18.89
C VAL A 200 -0.56 -3.03 18.31
N SER A 201 0.35 -2.11 17.96
CA SER A 201 1.64 -2.50 17.40
C SER A 201 2.50 -3.32 18.36
N LYS A 202 2.37 -3.10 19.69
CA LYS A 202 3.02 -3.94 20.69
C LYS A 202 2.40 -5.34 20.73
N ALA A 203 1.08 -5.44 20.73
CA ALA A 203 0.38 -6.73 20.71
C ALA A 203 0.79 -7.57 19.49
N VAL A 204 0.90 -6.94 18.30
CA VAL A 204 1.41 -7.60 17.09
C VAL A 204 2.85 -8.06 17.27
N SER A 205 3.72 -7.20 17.81
CA SER A 205 5.13 -7.53 18.02
C SER A 205 5.30 -8.72 18.99
N GLU A 206 4.54 -8.75 20.07
CA GLU A 206 4.60 -9.82 21.07
C GLU A 206 4.09 -11.17 20.51
N LYS A 207 2.95 -11.16 19.78
CA LYS A 207 2.37 -12.37 19.20
C LYS A 207 3.05 -12.84 17.93
N GLY A 208 3.52 -11.91 17.11
CA GLY A 208 4.22 -12.18 15.85
C GLY A 208 5.72 -12.42 16.02
N HIS A 209 6.28 -12.14 17.20
CA HIS A 209 7.73 -12.23 17.44
C HIS A 209 8.57 -11.52 16.39
N HIS A 210 8.11 -10.33 15.96
CA HIS A 210 8.83 -9.44 15.02
C HIS A 210 8.57 -7.97 15.38
N GLY A 211 9.44 -7.06 14.92
CA GLY A 211 9.27 -5.61 15.08
C GLY A 211 8.27 -5.04 14.05
N LYS A 212 8.34 -3.71 13.84
CA LYS A 212 7.58 -3.01 12.79
C LYS A 212 7.98 -3.42 11.36
N SER A 213 9.05 -4.17 11.21
CA SER A 213 9.50 -4.78 9.95
C SER A 213 9.89 -6.24 10.20
N GLY A 214 10.06 -7.01 9.12
CA GLY A 214 10.43 -8.41 9.22
C GLY A 214 9.24 -9.34 9.39
N ILE A 215 8.10 -9.02 8.76
CA ILE A 215 6.91 -9.86 8.74
C ILE A 215 7.25 -11.25 8.17
N LYS A 216 6.99 -12.28 8.95
CA LYS A 216 7.14 -13.68 8.53
C LYS A 216 5.85 -14.17 7.86
N PHE A 217 5.51 -13.57 6.71
CA PHE A 217 4.22 -13.78 6.05
C PHE A 217 3.89 -15.26 5.85
N ALA A 218 4.81 -16.04 5.25
CA ALA A 218 4.55 -17.43 4.90
C ALA A 218 4.19 -18.35 6.08
N THR A 219 4.72 -18.07 7.27
CA THR A 219 4.57 -18.94 8.44
C THR A 219 3.57 -18.42 9.45
N GLN A 220 3.38 -17.11 9.54
CA GLN A 220 2.56 -16.51 10.61
C GLN A 220 1.23 -15.93 10.10
N TYR A 221 1.22 -15.36 8.89
CA TYR A 221 0.06 -14.64 8.35
C TYR A 221 -0.67 -15.45 7.28
N MET A 222 0.04 -16.01 6.30
CA MET A 222 -0.54 -16.77 5.20
C MET A 222 -1.50 -17.90 5.66
N PRO A 223 -1.15 -18.77 6.63
CA PRO A 223 -2.05 -19.83 7.06
C PRO A 223 -3.32 -19.34 7.76
N LYS A 224 -3.32 -18.09 8.19
CA LYS A 224 -4.39 -17.50 9.03
C LYS A 224 -5.18 -16.38 8.31
N ILE A 225 -5.01 -16.21 7.00
CA ILE A 225 -5.73 -15.20 6.22
C ILE A 225 -7.25 -15.35 6.37
N ASN A 226 -7.79 -16.57 6.30
CA ASN A 226 -9.22 -16.81 6.46
C ASN A 226 -9.71 -16.50 7.89
N GLN A 227 -8.87 -16.72 8.90
CA GLN A 227 -9.16 -16.31 10.28
C GLN A 227 -9.29 -14.79 10.35
N ALA A 228 -8.33 -14.03 9.79
CA ALA A 228 -8.38 -12.59 9.79
C ALA A 228 -9.60 -12.03 9.05
N ILE A 229 -9.92 -12.58 7.87
CA ILE A 229 -11.14 -12.22 7.12
C ILE A 229 -12.39 -12.44 7.96
N ASN A 230 -12.53 -13.60 8.59
CA ASN A 230 -13.71 -13.94 9.41
C ASN A 230 -13.80 -13.07 10.67
N GLN A 231 -12.69 -12.66 11.25
CA GLN A 231 -12.68 -11.75 12.38
C GLN A 231 -13.04 -10.32 11.96
N ALA A 232 -12.44 -9.81 10.88
CA ALA A 232 -12.71 -8.47 10.40
C ALA A 232 -14.21 -8.23 10.10
N LYS A 233 -14.90 -9.23 9.58
CA LYS A 233 -16.35 -9.18 9.32
C LYS A 233 -17.24 -9.04 10.58
N LYS A 234 -16.68 -9.21 11.77
CA LYS A 234 -17.41 -9.04 13.05
C LYS A 234 -17.33 -7.61 13.59
N PHE A 235 -16.53 -6.74 12.97
CA PHE A 235 -16.34 -5.34 13.32
C PHE A 235 -16.92 -4.41 12.23
N ALA A 236 -16.69 -3.11 12.32
CA ALA A 236 -17.10 -2.18 11.28
C ALA A 236 -16.48 -2.55 9.92
N VAL A 237 -17.26 -2.47 8.85
CA VAL A 237 -16.88 -2.93 7.51
C VAL A 237 -17.07 -1.90 6.40
N ASP A 238 -17.87 -0.87 6.65
CA ASP A 238 -18.13 0.21 5.70
C ASP A 238 -17.24 1.40 5.99
N GLU A 239 -16.83 2.12 4.97
CA GLU A 239 -15.87 3.22 5.09
C GLU A 239 -16.35 4.29 6.09
N GLU A 240 -17.64 4.63 6.08
CA GLU A 240 -18.22 5.61 6.99
C GLU A 240 -18.23 5.09 8.45
N ASP A 241 -18.62 3.85 8.67
CA ASP A 241 -18.62 3.23 9.98
C ASP A 241 -17.21 3.13 10.56
N LEU A 242 -16.22 2.89 9.71
CA LEU A 242 -14.81 2.79 10.11
C LEU A 242 -14.21 4.13 10.58
N ILE A 243 -14.86 5.25 10.32
CA ILE A 243 -14.43 6.54 10.89
C ILE A 243 -14.57 6.53 12.41
N ASP A 244 -15.65 5.97 12.92
CA ASP A 244 -16.01 6.04 14.34
C ASP A 244 -15.86 4.73 15.08
N ASN A 245 -15.79 3.59 14.37
CA ASN A 245 -15.82 2.27 14.96
C ASN A 245 -14.60 1.44 14.57
N ILE A 246 -14.13 0.64 15.52
CA ILE A 246 -13.04 -0.32 15.33
C ILE A 246 -13.41 -1.33 14.24
N GLY A 247 -12.47 -1.56 13.33
CA GLY A 247 -12.66 -2.51 12.23
C GLY A 247 -11.61 -2.38 11.15
N CYS A 248 -11.81 -3.13 10.08
CA CYS A 248 -10.94 -3.06 8.90
C CYS A 248 -11.68 -3.67 7.70
N ASN A 249 -11.74 -2.94 6.58
CA ASN A 249 -12.37 -3.45 5.35
C ASN A 249 -11.39 -4.11 4.36
N LEU A 250 -10.13 -4.34 4.73
CA LEU A 250 -9.15 -5.07 3.90
C LEU A 250 -9.56 -6.49 3.54
N TRP A 251 -10.45 -7.10 4.32
CA TRP A 251 -11.00 -8.39 3.98
C TRP A 251 -11.74 -8.38 2.62
N LYS A 252 -12.35 -7.23 2.24
CA LYS A 252 -12.98 -7.05 0.93
C LYS A 252 -11.94 -7.23 -0.19
N LEU A 253 -10.78 -6.56 -0.07
CA LEU A 253 -9.66 -6.75 -1.01
C LEU A 253 -9.24 -8.21 -1.10
N MET A 254 -9.04 -8.86 0.04
CA MET A 254 -8.56 -10.26 0.06
C MET A 254 -9.56 -11.22 -0.57
N GLU A 255 -10.87 -10.99 -0.43
CA GLU A 255 -11.90 -11.78 -1.10
C GLU A 255 -11.99 -11.48 -2.59
N GLU A 256 -11.93 -10.21 -2.98
CA GLU A 256 -11.90 -9.79 -4.39
C GLU A 256 -10.72 -10.44 -5.13
N LEU A 257 -9.49 -10.34 -4.56
CA LEU A 257 -8.31 -10.97 -5.15
C LEU A 257 -8.46 -12.48 -5.36
N LYS A 258 -9.19 -13.17 -4.48
CA LYS A 258 -9.49 -14.60 -4.62
C LYS A 258 -10.59 -14.90 -5.65
N GLN A 259 -11.42 -13.92 -5.99
CA GLN A 259 -12.47 -14.06 -7.00
C GLN A 259 -11.92 -13.82 -8.41
N TYR A 260 -10.93 -12.92 -8.55
CA TYR A 260 -10.25 -12.66 -9.82
C TYR A 260 -9.63 -13.91 -10.42
N GLY A 261 -10.12 -14.81 -10.92
CA GLY A 261 -9.58 -16.04 -11.49
C GLY A 261 -10.56 -17.19 -11.47
N LYS A 262 -11.65 -17.04 -10.70
CA LYS A 262 -12.72 -18.03 -10.73
C LYS A 262 -13.68 -17.78 -11.92
N ASP A 263 -13.83 -16.50 -12.28
CA ASP A 263 -14.75 -16.09 -13.35
C ASP A 263 -14.21 -16.43 -14.77
N GLU A 264 -12.89 -16.55 -14.95
CA GLU A 264 -12.30 -16.98 -16.21
C GLU A 264 -12.34 -18.50 -16.39
N ALA A 265 -12.22 -19.29 -15.33
CA ALA A 265 -12.32 -20.75 -15.40
C ALA A 265 -13.74 -21.24 -15.75
N GLY A 266 -14.76 -20.38 -15.63
CA GLY A 266 -16.13 -20.65 -16.04
C GLY A 266 -16.46 -20.22 -17.48
N ARG A 267 -15.51 -19.63 -18.22
CA ARG A 267 -15.67 -19.18 -19.61
C ARG A 267 -14.91 -20.01 -20.64
N LEU A 268 -14.20 -21.05 -20.20
CA LEU A 268 -13.60 -22.10 -21.04
C LEU A 268 -14.42 -23.36 -20.94
#